data_cc4566fb026712c6f5d814a73fcfd8f1
#
_entry.id   cc4566fb026712c6f5d814a73fcfd8f1
#
_cell.length_a   1.000
_cell.length_b   1.000
_cell.length_c   1.000
_cell.angle_alpha   90.00
_cell.angle_beta   90.00
_cell.angle_gamma   90.00
#
_symmetry.space_group_name_H-M   'P 1'
#
loop_
_entity.id
_entity.type
_entity.pdbx_description
1 polymer ?
#
loop_
_entity_poly.entity_id
_entity_poly.type
_entity_poly.pdbx_seq_one_letter_code
_entity_poly.pdbx_strand_id
1 'polypeptide(L)'
;MTKSELILKLAEANPHLYQRDIETLVATVFEEIAHALEKGNRVELRGFGAFSTKKREARTGRNPRTGDAVTVIEKSIPFFKAGKQLRERLNP
;
A
#
# COMPACT_ATOMS: atom_id res chain seq x y z
N MET A 1 6.65 -10.52 7.31
CA MET A 1 7.66 -9.48 7.63
C MET A 1 6.96 -8.21 8.08
N THR A 2 7.35 -7.70 9.23
CA THR A 2 6.83 -6.44 9.74
C THR A 2 7.70 -5.26 9.27
N LYS A 3 7.21 -4.03 9.47
CA LYS A 3 7.99 -2.82 9.19
C LYS A 3 9.28 -2.80 10.02
N SER A 4 9.21 -3.20 11.30
CA SER A 4 10.39 -3.27 12.18
C SER A 4 11.43 -4.26 11.67
N GLU A 5 11.00 -5.41 11.18
CA GLU A 5 11.89 -6.42 10.61
C GLU A 5 12.53 -5.92 9.32
N LEU A 6 11.78 -5.20 8.49
CA LEU A 6 12.32 -4.58 7.28
C LEU A 6 13.42 -3.58 7.63
N ILE A 7 13.20 -2.73 8.63
CA ILE A 7 14.18 -1.75 9.10
C ILE A 7 15.45 -2.44 9.57
N LEU A 8 15.32 -3.51 10.35
CA LEU A 8 16.48 -4.29 10.83
C LEU A 8 17.27 -4.90 9.67
N LYS A 9 16.60 -5.46 8.69
CA LYS A 9 17.26 -6.02 7.50
C LYS A 9 18.02 -4.96 6.71
N LEU A 10 17.43 -3.77 6.57
CA LEU A 10 18.08 -2.65 5.89
C LEU A 10 19.29 -2.16 6.69
N ALA A 11 19.20 -2.13 8.02
CA ALA A 11 20.31 -1.73 8.88
C ALA A 11 21.47 -2.72 8.76
N GLU A 12 21.20 -4.02 8.72
CA GLU A 12 22.21 -5.03 8.52
C GLU A 12 22.92 -4.92 7.17
N ALA A 13 22.16 -4.61 6.13
CA ALA A 13 22.70 -4.43 4.78
C ALA A 13 23.44 -3.10 4.60
N ASN A 14 23.25 -2.15 5.50
CA ASN A 14 23.82 -0.80 5.44
C ASN A 14 24.45 -0.41 6.79
N PRO A 15 25.50 -1.11 7.24
CA PRO A 15 26.05 -0.90 8.58
C PRO A 15 26.68 0.48 8.79
N HIS A 16 26.92 1.21 7.73
CA HIS A 16 27.46 2.59 7.76
C HIS A 16 26.38 3.65 8.06
N LEU A 17 25.10 3.25 8.06
CA LEU A 17 23.99 4.15 8.37
C LEU A 17 23.48 3.93 9.79
N TYR A 18 23.04 5.02 10.42
CA TYR A 18 22.35 4.91 11.71
C TYR A 18 20.96 4.33 11.51
N GLN A 19 20.53 3.46 12.44
CA GLN A 19 19.20 2.86 12.37
C GLN A 19 18.09 3.91 12.34
N ARG A 20 18.23 4.99 13.11
CA ARG A 20 17.25 6.09 13.12
C ARG A 20 17.07 6.74 11.74
N ASP A 21 18.15 6.83 10.94
CA ASP A 21 18.08 7.40 9.60
C ASP A 21 17.36 6.44 8.64
N ILE A 22 17.58 5.14 8.80
CA ILE A 22 16.88 4.12 8.03
C ILE A 22 15.39 4.13 8.37
N GLU A 23 15.02 4.26 9.64
CA GLU A 23 13.63 4.40 10.06
C GLU A 23 12.95 5.60 9.40
N THR A 24 13.65 6.74 9.38
CA THR A 24 13.16 7.97 8.74
C THR A 24 12.98 7.77 7.23
N LEU A 25 13.94 7.14 6.56
CA LEU A 25 13.85 6.88 5.12
C LEU A 25 12.66 5.96 4.79
N VAL A 26 12.50 4.89 5.55
CA VAL A 26 11.38 3.95 5.35
C VAL A 26 10.05 4.66 5.56
N ALA A 27 9.93 5.43 6.63
CA ALA A 27 8.72 6.19 6.92
C ALA A 27 8.41 7.20 5.81
N THR A 28 9.44 7.87 5.29
CA THR A 28 9.30 8.84 4.20
C THR A 28 8.80 8.18 2.91
N VAL A 29 9.34 7.02 2.56
CA VAL A 29 8.91 6.29 1.36
C VAL A 29 7.41 5.94 1.45
N PHE A 30 6.98 5.36 2.57
CA PHE A 30 5.57 5.00 2.75
C PHE A 30 4.66 6.23 2.78
N GLU A 31 5.11 7.32 3.42
CA GLU A 31 4.34 8.56 3.47
C GLU A 31 4.16 9.18 2.07
N GLU A 32 5.20 9.15 1.24
CA GLU A 32 5.11 9.65 -0.13
C GLU A 32 4.12 8.82 -0.97
N ILE A 33 4.11 7.49 -0.78
CA ILE A 33 3.14 6.62 -1.46
C ILE A 33 1.72 6.96 -0.97
N ALA A 34 1.53 7.09 0.33
CA ALA A 34 0.24 7.43 0.91
C ALA A 34 -0.28 8.78 0.42
N HIS A 35 0.57 9.81 0.39
CA HIS A 35 0.21 11.13 -0.12
C HIS A 35 -0.22 11.10 -1.59
N ALA A 36 0.52 10.38 -2.43
CA ALA A 36 0.19 10.26 -3.84
C ALA A 36 -1.20 9.61 -4.02
N LEU A 37 -1.48 8.55 -3.25
CA LEU A 37 -2.76 7.86 -3.31
C LEU A 37 -3.91 8.72 -2.78
N GLU A 38 -3.68 9.53 -1.74
CA GLU A 38 -4.68 10.47 -1.23
C GLU A 38 -5.13 11.45 -2.30
N LYS A 39 -4.21 11.87 -3.17
CA LYS A 39 -4.49 12.78 -4.27
C LYS A 39 -5.08 12.08 -5.50
N GLY A 40 -5.27 10.76 -5.43
CA GLY A 40 -5.75 9.96 -6.54
C GLY A 40 -4.68 9.66 -7.59
N ASN A 41 -3.41 9.92 -7.28
CA ASN A 41 -2.30 9.65 -8.19
C ASN A 41 -1.84 8.21 -8.09
N ARG A 42 -1.37 7.69 -9.19
CA ARG A 42 -0.77 6.36 -9.27
C ARG A 42 0.70 6.43 -8.91
N VAL A 43 1.20 5.42 -8.19
CA VAL A 43 2.63 5.29 -7.89
C VAL A 43 3.16 4.06 -8.61
N GLU A 44 3.99 4.26 -9.61
CA GLU A 44 4.54 3.19 -10.43
C GLU A 44 6.00 2.96 -10.07
N LEU A 45 6.29 1.74 -9.58
CA LEU A 45 7.64 1.32 -9.23
C LEU A 45 8.09 0.27 -10.23
N ARG A 46 8.84 0.70 -11.24
CA ARG A 46 9.27 -0.17 -12.33
C ARG A 46 9.97 -1.42 -11.80
N GLY A 47 9.56 -2.58 -12.29
CA GLY A 47 10.11 -3.85 -11.87
C GLY A 47 9.43 -4.46 -10.64
N PHE A 48 8.67 -3.67 -9.90
CA PHE A 48 7.96 -4.12 -8.69
C PHE A 48 6.46 -4.16 -8.91
N GLY A 49 5.85 -3.04 -9.20
CA GLY A 49 4.42 -2.95 -9.40
C GLY A 49 3.91 -1.52 -9.33
N ALA A 50 2.61 -1.39 -9.30
CA ALA A 50 1.97 -0.09 -9.25
C ALA A 50 0.89 -0.05 -8.19
N PHE A 51 0.91 1.02 -7.38
CA PHE A 51 -0.15 1.34 -6.42
C PHE A 51 -1.12 2.32 -7.08
N SER A 52 -2.40 2.10 -6.87
CA SER A 52 -3.44 3.00 -7.35
C SER A 52 -4.61 2.96 -6.39
N THR A 53 -5.62 3.77 -6.65
CA THR A 53 -6.85 3.74 -5.89
C THR A 53 -7.97 3.24 -6.78
N LYS A 54 -8.90 2.49 -6.18
CA LYS A 54 -10.15 2.10 -6.82
C LYS A 54 -11.29 2.71 -6.04
N LYS A 55 -12.25 3.24 -6.75
CA LYS A 55 -13.46 3.75 -6.12
C LYS A 55 -14.49 2.64 -6.05
N ARG A 56 -15.09 2.50 -4.88
CA ARG A 56 -16.31 1.71 -4.72
C ARG A 56 -17.46 2.69 -4.70
N GLU A 57 -18.38 2.53 -5.64
CA GLU A 57 -19.55 3.39 -5.75
C GLU A 57 -20.46 3.24 -4.54
N ALA A 58 -21.18 4.31 -4.22
CA ALA A 58 -22.23 4.27 -3.21
C ALA A 58 -23.28 3.24 -3.61
N ARG A 59 -23.73 2.46 -2.67
CA ARG A 59 -24.74 1.43 -2.91
C ARG A 59 -25.67 1.29 -1.71
N THR A 60 -26.83 0.69 -1.94
CA THR A 60 -27.75 0.32 -0.88
C THR A 60 -27.48 -1.14 -0.50
N GLY A 61 -27.08 -1.37 0.76
CA GLY A 61 -26.93 -2.68 1.33
C GLY A 61 -28.09 -2.99 2.27
N ARG A 62 -28.07 -4.16 2.87
CA ARG A 62 -29.03 -4.54 3.92
C ARG A 62 -28.31 -4.90 5.20
N ASN A 63 -28.86 -4.44 6.31
CA ASN A 63 -28.38 -4.84 7.62
C ASN A 63 -28.79 -6.31 7.86
N PRO A 64 -27.83 -7.24 8.00
CA PRO A 64 -28.16 -8.66 8.17
C PRO A 64 -28.90 -8.95 9.48
N ARG A 65 -28.91 -8.01 10.41
CA ARG A 65 -29.51 -8.14 11.72
C ARG A 65 -30.99 -7.74 11.72
N THR A 66 -31.32 -6.66 11.02
CA THR A 66 -32.68 -6.08 11.02
C THR A 66 -33.36 -6.21 9.66
N GLY A 67 -32.62 -6.47 8.61
CA GLY A 67 -33.12 -6.50 7.24
C GLY A 67 -33.34 -5.12 6.64
N ASP A 68 -33.06 -4.06 7.37
CA ASP A 68 -33.24 -2.67 6.91
C ASP A 68 -32.23 -2.30 5.82
N ALA A 69 -32.66 -1.42 4.90
CA ALA A 69 -31.77 -0.86 3.89
C ALA A 69 -30.77 0.10 4.52
N VAL A 70 -29.48 -0.05 4.18
CA VAL A 70 -28.40 0.81 4.66
C VAL A 70 -27.70 1.41 3.46
N THR A 71 -27.45 2.73 3.48
CA THR A 71 -26.68 3.38 2.45
C THR A 71 -25.20 3.22 2.72
N VAL A 72 -24.49 2.62 1.74
CA VAL A 72 -23.03 2.49 1.78
C VAL A 72 -22.47 3.63 0.92
N ILE A 73 -21.70 4.53 1.54
CA ILE A 73 -21.11 5.68 0.86
C ILE A 73 -19.98 5.26 -0.07
N GLU A 74 -19.69 6.08 -1.08
CA GLU A 74 -18.55 5.90 -1.96
C GLU A 74 -17.25 5.91 -1.16
N LYS A 75 -16.35 4.96 -1.47
CA LYS A 75 -15.05 4.86 -0.80
C LYS A 75 -13.94 4.67 -1.83
N SER A 76 -12.78 5.22 -1.51
CA SER A 76 -11.54 4.95 -2.25
C SER A 76 -10.75 3.89 -1.47
N ILE A 77 -10.34 2.85 -2.16
CA ILE A 77 -9.54 1.78 -1.57
C ILE A 77 -8.19 1.67 -2.27
N PRO A 78 -7.12 1.33 -1.55
CA PRO A 78 -5.83 1.10 -2.19
C PRO A 78 -5.85 -0.20 -2.98
N PHE A 79 -5.10 -0.20 -4.08
CA PHE A 79 -4.98 -1.36 -4.94
C PHE A 79 -3.53 -1.47 -5.41
N PHE A 80 -2.97 -2.68 -5.35
CA PHE A 80 -1.63 -2.96 -5.82
C PHE A 80 -1.68 -3.99 -6.94
N LYS A 81 -1.03 -3.69 -8.07
CA LYS A 81 -0.87 -4.63 -9.16
C LYS A 81 0.62 -4.91 -9.35
N ALA A 82 1.01 -6.18 -9.21
CA ALA A 82 2.39 -6.59 -9.39
C ALA A 82 2.85 -6.38 -10.84
N GLY A 83 4.09 -5.94 -10.98
CA GLY A 83 4.72 -5.83 -12.29
C GLY A 83 5.20 -7.19 -12.78
N LYS A 84 5.66 -7.22 -14.04
CA LYS A 84 6.11 -8.46 -14.69
C LYS A 84 7.23 -9.16 -13.92
N GLN A 85 8.25 -8.41 -13.52
CA GLN A 85 9.41 -8.99 -12.83
C GLN A 85 9.03 -9.62 -11.49
N LEU A 86 8.19 -8.96 -10.72
CA LEU A 86 7.73 -9.50 -9.45
C LEU A 86 6.90 -10.77 -9.65
N ARG A 87 6.00 -10.76 -10.64
CA ARG A 87 5.18 -11.94 -10.97
C ARG A 87 6.04 -13.12 -11.37
N GLU A 88 7.08 -12.89 -12.16
CA GLU A 88 8.01 -13.94 -12.61
C GLU A 88 8.79 -14.52 -11.44
N ARG A 89 9.16 -13.70 -10.46
CA ARG A 89 9.85 -14.18 -9.25
C ARG A 89 8.97 -15.09 -8.39
N LEU A 90 7.67 -14.87 -8.41
CA LEU A 90 6.71 -15.67 -7.64
C LEU A 90 6.31 -16.95 -8.38
N ASN A 91 6.46 -16.97 -9.68
CA ASN A 91 6.09 -18.10 -10.54
C ASN A 91 7.25 -18.45 -11.48
N PRO A 92 8.36 -18.92 -10.91
CA PRO A 92 9.56 -19.25 -11.70
C PRO A 92 9.36 -20.46 -12.61
#